data_96809b63a33883205ea3b4d39fb15c9e
#
_entry.id   96809b63a33883205ea3b4d39fb15c9e
#
_cell.length_a   1.000
_cell.length_b   1.000
_cell.length_c   1.000
_cell.angle_alpha   90.00
_cell.angle_beta   90.00
_cell.angle_gamma   90.00
#
_symmetry.space_group_name_H-M   'P 1'
#
loop_
_entity.id
_entity.type
_entity.pdbx_description
1 polymer ?
#
loop_
_entity_poly.entity_id
_entity_poly.type
_entity_poly.pdbx_seq_one_letter_code
_entity_poly.pdbx_strand_id
1 'polypeptide(L)'
;DQQTGGAWHRTVRCPYLPIAGSWDEFYQTLGKGFRHEVRNKLNRWDAVHSTGGAGSALQYLDGDAVDGYLFDEMAALSAERQSADGHRSPFLNHPDQEFLRDVLPIMGAHGQVRVGQLRGEGELLAFMLAFYWQGVVYTWNTQYKPSYASYSPGRLMLVRFAEQRFNEGCRELDFMRGEERYKFDWTSHFRTNLALRSGAVAIGTTPSRAEPDRTNGAC
;
A
#
# COMPACT_ATOMS: atom_id res chain seq x y z
N ASP A 1 -30.45 31.47 -12.01
CA ASP A 1 -29.94 30.36 -11.12
C ASP A 1 -29.83 29.08 -11.95
N GLN A 2 -28.66 28.88 -12.56
CA GLN A 2 -28.34 27.60 -13.19
C GLN A 2 -27.86 26.66 -12.08
N GLN A 3 -28.71 25.70 -11.71
CA GLN A 3 -28.32 24.59 -10.86
C GLN A 3 -27.28 23.75 -11.60
N THR A 4 -26.04 23.86 -11.20
CA THR A 4 -24.98 22.93 -11.60
C THR A 4 -25.25 21.59 -10.92
N GLY A 5 -26.04 20.75 -11.58
CA GLY A 5 -26.35 19.41 -11.10
C GLY A 5 -25.11 18.53 -11.11
N GLY A 6 -24.51 18.29 -9.95
CA GLY A 6 -23.48 17.30 -9.78
C GLY A 6 -24.12 15.89 -9.70
N ALA A 7 -23.54 14.91 -10.37
CA ALA A 7 -23.94 13.53 -10.25
C ALA A 7 -22.97 12.74 -9.36
N TRP A 8 -23.53 12.00 -8.39
CA TRP A 8 -22.78 11.07 -7.56
C TRP A 8 -22.58 9.74 -8.29
N HIS A 9 -21.32 9.31 -8.38
CA HIS A 9 -20.95 8.04 -8.97
C HIS A 9 -20.31 7.16 -7.92
N ARG A 10 -20.75 5.89 -7.83
CA ARG A 10 -20.01 4.88 -7.06
C ARG A 10 -18.69 4.64 -7.77
N THR A 11 -17.59 4.57 -6.98
CA THR A 11 -16.28 4.28 -7.52
C THR A 11 -15.87 2.85 -7.20
N VAL A 12 -14.96 2.68 -6.26
CA VAL A 12 -14.42 1.37 -5.89
C VAL A 12 -14.74 1.06 -4.44
N ARG A 13 -14.72 -0.23 -4.10
CA ARG A 13 -14.76 -0.67 -2.71
C ARG A 13 -13.44 -0.34 -2.01
N CYS A 14 -13.57 -0.02 -0.74
CA CYS A 14 -12.47 0.22 0.16
C CYS A 14 -12.63 -0.77 1.34
N PRO A 15 -11.98 -1.94 1.27
CA PRO A 15 -12.00 -2.89 2.37
C PRO A 15 -11.37 -2.28 3.63
N TYR A 16 -11.94 -2.58 4.80
CA TYR A 16 -11.40 -2.16 6.08
C TYR A 16 -11.58 -3.24 7.14
N LEU A 17 -10.65 -3.32 8.06
CA LEU A 17 -10.67 -4.24 9.18
C LEU A 17 -10.99 -3.48 10.46
N PRO A 18 -12.16 -3.67 11.08
CA PRO A 18 -12.41 -3.20 12.43
C PRO A 18 -11.47 -3.91 13.39
N ILE A 19 -10.77 -3.15 14.23
CA ILE A 19 -9.88 -3.69 15.25
C ILE A 19 -10.66 -3.78 16.55
N ALA A 20 -10.85 -5.01 17.04
CA ALA A 20 -11.49 -5.31 18.31
C ALA A 20 -10.86 -6.57 18.92
N GLY A 21 -10.75 -6.60 20.23
CA GLY A 21 -10.10 -7.69 20.95
C GLY A 21 -8.57 -7.71 20.75
N SER A 22 -7.98 -8.86 20.93
CA SER A 22 -6.54 -9.07 20.78
C SER A 22 -6.17 -9.50 19.36
N TRP A 23 -4.88 -9.27 18.99
CA TRP A 23 -4.33 -9.79 17.77
C TRP A 23 -4.45 -11.32 17.67
N ASP A 24 -4.15 -12.03 18.73
CA ASP A 24 -4.19 -13.50 18.74
C ASP A 24 -5.59 -14.04 18.44
N GLU A 25 -6.62 -13.45 19.06
CA GLU A 25 -8.01 -13.81 18.79
C GLU A 25 -8.35 -13.55 17.32
N PHE A 26 -8.07 -12.36 16.82
CA PHE A 26 -8.31 -12.03 15.41
C PHE A 26 -7.54 -12.95 14.47
N TYR A 27 -6.24 -13.17 14.69
CA TYR A 27 -5.41 -14.01 13.85
C TYR A 27 -5.95 -15.44 13.73
N GLN A 28 -6.58 -15.98 14.78
CA GLN A 28 -7.22 -17.29 14.72
C GLN A 28 -8.47 -17.31 13.82
N THR A 29 -9.11 -16.19 13.57
CA THR A 29 -10.25 -16.10 12.64
C THR A 29 -9.83 -16.16 11.17
N LEU A 30 -8.58 -15.81 10.86
CA LEU A 30 -8.07 -15.87 9.49
C LEU A 30 -8.05 -17.31 8.97
N GLY A 31 -8.24 -17.48 7.68
CA GLY A 31 -8.28 -18.78 7.04
C GLY A 31 -7.06 -19.66 7.38
N LYS A 32 -7.27 -20.96 7.62
CA LYS A 32 -6.18 -21.89 7.94
C LYS A 32 -5.09 -21.89 6.87
N GLY A 33 -5.46 -21.79 5.59
CA GLY A 33 -4.52 -21.70 4.47
C GLY A 33 -3.64 -20.46 4.55
N PHE A 34 -4.22 -19.29 4.86
CA PHE A 34 -3.48 -18.05 5.06
C PHE A 34 -2.46 -18.17 6.19
N ARG A 35 -2.89 -18.63 7.37
CA ARG A 35 -2.00 -18.81 8.52
C ARG A 35 -0.89 -19.83 8.27
N HIS A 36 -1.19 -20.90 7.56
CA HIS A 36 -0.20 -21.90 7.16
C HIS A 36 0.82 -21.31 6.19
N GLU A 37 0.38 -20.55 5.22
CA GLU A 37 1.28 -19.88 4.26
C GLU A 37 2.22 -18.91 4.97
N VAL A 38 1.70 -18.03 5.84
CA VAL A 38 2.51 -17.09 6.63
C VAL A 38 3.60 -17.84 7.40
N ARG A 39 3.23 -18.89 8.13
CA ARG A 39 4.18 -19.72 8.89
C ARG A 39 5.23 -20.35 8.00
N ASN A 40 4.84 -20.92 6.85
CA ASN A 40 5.77 -21.52 5.92
C ASN A 40 6.78 -20.53 5.34
N LYS A 41 6.34 -19.30 5.08
CA LYS A 41 7.25 -18.24 4.58
C LYS A 41 8.27 -17.85 5.64
N LEU A 42 7.85 -17.70 6.89
CA LEU A 42 8.75 -17.43 8.02
C LEU A 42 9.76 -18.57 8.21
N ASN A 43 9.28 -19.81 8.31
CA ASN A 43 10.16 -20.99 8.47
C ASN A 43 11.16 -21.11 7.31
N ARG A 44 10.72 -20.79 6.08
CA ARG A 44 11.60 -20.82 4.92
C ARG A 44 12.68 -19.75 5.00
N TRP A 45 12.33 -18.55 5.48
CA TRP A 45 13.30 -17.49 5.73
C TRP A 45 14.34 -17.97 6.75
N ASP A 46 13.87 -18.43 7.91
CA ASP A 46 14.73 -18.89 8.99
C ASP A 46 15.65 -20.02 8.55
N ALA A 47 15.15 -20.99 7.79
CA ALA A 47 15.95 -22.12 7.31
C ALA A 47 17.11 -21.72 6.39
N VAL A 48 16.95 -20.63 5.62
CA VAL A 48 17.98 -20.16 4.68
C VAL A 48 18.96 -19.19 5.37
N HIS A 49 18.50 -18.38 6.32
CA HIS A 49 19.27 -17.27 6.89
C HIS A 49 19.72 -17.51 8.34
N SER A 50 19.34 -18.65 8.96
CA SER A 50 19.70 -18.98 10.37
C SER A 50 21.20 -19.18 10.61
N THR A 51 21.99 -19.44 9.58
CA THR A 51 23.44 -19.61 9.67
C THR A 51 24.24 -18.29 9.55
N GLY A 52 23.58 -17.23 9.12
CA GLY A 52 24.15 -15.87 9.10
C GLY A 52 24.04 -15.23 10.48
N GLY A 53 25.04 -14.50 10.91
CA GLY A 53 25.06 -13.81 12.23
C GLY A 53 23.81 -12.98 12.55
N ALA A 54 23.82 -12.19 13.60
CA ALA A 54 22.66 -11.44 14.12
C ALA A 54 21.92 -10.54 13.09
N GLY A 55 22.51 -10.21 11.94
CA GLY A 55 21.90 -9.42 10.88
C GLY A 55 21.04 -10.20 9.87
N SER A 56 21.04 -11.53 9.91
CA SER A 56 20.31 -12.37 8.95
C SER A 56 18.86 -12.64 9.34
N ALA A 57 18.48 -12.40 10.59
CA ALA A 57 17.10 -12.55 11.05
C ALA A 57 16.17 -11.53 10.38
N LEU A 58 14.97 -11.99 10.04
CA LEU A 58 13.92 -11.10 9.54
C LEU A 58 13.45 -10.20 10.68
N GLN A 59 13.63 -8.89 10.52
CA GLN A 59 13.26 -7.90 11.51
C GLN A 59 12.07 -7.09 11.02
N TYR A 60 11.14 -6.83 11.92
CA TYR A 60 10.09 -5.84 11.73
C TYR A 60 10.39 -4.61 12.59
N LEU A 61 10.44 -3.44 11.95
CA LEU A 61 10.56 -2.15 12.61
C LEU A 61 9.29 -1.35 12.33
N ASP A 62 8.81 -0.66 13.34
CA ASP A 62 7.64 0.23 13.24
C ASP A 62 8.02 1.63 13.69
N GLY A 63 7.44 2.64 13.04
CA GLY A 63 7.72 4.03 13.35
C GLY A 63 6.61 4.97 12.89
N ASP A 64 6.73 6.21 13.29
CA ASP A 64 5.82 7.30 12.97
C ASP A 64 6.52 8.43 12.18
N ALA A 65 7.75 8.21 11.76
CA ALA A 65 8.54 9.18 11.02
C ALA A 65 9.21 8.54 9.80
N VAL A 66 9.39 9.35 8.76
CA VAL A 66 10.16 9.01 7.57
C VAL A 66 11.24 10.08 7.43
N ASP A 67 12.47 9.74 7.76
CA ASP A 67 13.63 10.59 7.52
C ASP A 67 14.11 10.50 6.06
N GLY A 68 15.09 11.31 5.70
CA GLY A 68 15.63 11.34 4.34
C GLY A 68 16.24 10.01 3.90
N TYR A 69 16.89 9.29 4.83
CA TYR A 69 17.52 8.00 4.53
C TYR A 69 16.46 6.93 4.22
N LEU A 70 15.47 6.77 5.10
CA LEU A 70 14.36 5.83 4.88
C LEU A 70 13.58 6.19 3.62
N PHE A 71 13.37 7.49 3.37
CA PHE A 71 12.72 7.94 2.13
C PHE A 71 13.47 7.46 0.89
N ASP A 72 14.79 7.60 0.86
CA ASP A 72 15.62 7.18 -0.27
C ASP A 72 15.60 5.65 -0.46
N GLU A 73 15.62 4.87 0.63
CA GLU A 73 15.44 3.41 0.56
C GLU A 73 14.07 3.02 -0.02
N MET A 74 13.00 3.69 0.40
CA MET A 74 11.64 3.45 -0.09
C MET A 74 11.52 3.79 -1.58
N ALA A 75 12.16 4.87 -2.03
CA ALA A 75 12.21 5.26 -3.43
C ALA A 75 13.00 4.25 -4.27
N ALA A 76 14.17 3.82 -3.79
CA ALA A 76 14.99 2.82 -4.47
C ALA A 76 14.24 1.48 -4.61
N LEU A 77 13.60 1.00 -3.55
CA LEU A 77 12.81 -0.22 -3.59
C LEU A 77 11.62 -0.10 -4.54
N SER A 78 10.96 1.07 -4.60
CA SER A 78 9.89 1.35 -5.53
C SER A 78 10.37 1.31 -7.00
N ALA A 79 11.60 1.79 -7.26
CA ALA A 79 12.21 1.73 -8.59
C ALA A 79 12.52 0.28 -9.02
N GLU A 80 13.08 -0.53 -8.13
CA GLU A 80 13.28 -1.96 -8.38
C GLU A 80 11.95 -2.65 -8.74
N ARG A 81 10.89 -2.37 -7.97
CA ARG A 81 9.58 -2.96 -8.19
C ARG A 81 8.96 -2.54 -9.52
N GLN A 82 9.07 -1.25 -9.89
CA GLN A 82 8.58 -0.76 -11.18
C GLN A 82 9.33 -1.41 -12.34
N SER A 83 10.62 -1.60 -12.21
CA SER A 83 11.44 -2.24 -13.24
C SER A 83 11.10 -3.72 -13.43
N ALA A 84 10.69 -4.41 -12.35
CA ALA A 84 10.39 -5.83 -12.37
C ALA A 84 8.98 -6.15 -12.91
N ASP A 85 7.96 -5.37 -12.55
CA ASP A 85 6.55 -5.69 -12.84
C ASP A 85 5.71 -4.49 -13.33
N GLY A 86 6.34 -3.34 -13.60
CA GLY A 86 5.66 -2.14 -14.06
C GLY A 86 4.83 -1.42 -13.00
N HIS A 87 4.95 -1.81 -11.73
CA HIS A 87 4.16 -1.23 -10.63
C HIS A 87 4.52 0.24 -10.43
N ARG A 88 3.55 1.12 -10.64
CA ARG A 88 3.75 2.57 -10.46
C ARG A 88 3.74 2.94 -8.97
N SER A 89 4.64 3.84 -8.59
CA SER A 89 4.72 4.35 -7.22
C SER A 89 4.85 5.87 -7.24
N PRO A 90 4.19 6.59 -6.32
CA PRO A 90 4.36 8.03 -6.18
C PRO A 90 5.79 8.42 -5.76
N PHE A 91 6.58 7.48 -5.24
CA PHE A 91 8.01 7.70 -4.96
C PHE A 91 8.88 7.84 -6.20
N LEU A 92 8.35 7.65 -7.41
CA LEU A 92 9.09 7.68 -8.67
C LEU A 92 8.69 8.82 -9.59
N ASN A 93 7.56 9.47 -9.33
CA ASN A 93 7.13 10.65 -10.07
C ASN A 93 7.72 11.89 -9.41
N HIS A 94 8.56 12.63 -10.12
CA HIS A 94 9.34 13.73 -9.54
C HIS A 94 8.50 14.75 -8.72
N PRO A 95 7.37 15.29 -9.20
CA PRO A 95 6.56 16.20 -8.39
C PRO A 95 6.00 15.57 -7.12
N ASP A 96 5.55 14.30 -7.20
CA ASP A 96 5.02 13.59 -6.04
C ASP A 96 6.14 13.26 -5.04
N GLN A 97 7.33 12.94 -5.53
CA GLN A 97 8.49 12.64 -4.71
C GLN A 97 8.94 13.84 -3.88
N GLU A 98 9.04 15.02 -4.51
CA GLU A 98 9.34 16.27 -3.80
C GLU A 98 8.30 16.59 -2.75
N PHE A 99 7.01 16.53 -3.13
CA PHE A 99 5.91 16.76 -2.20
C PHE A 99 5.95 15.79 -1.00
N LEU A 100 6.18 14.50 -1.24
CA LEU A 100 6.25 13.51 -0.17
C LEU A 100 7.46 13.71 0.74
N ARG A 101 8.60 14.11 0.18
CA ARG A 101 9.81 14.40 0.94
C ARG A 101 9.60 15.55 1.92
N ASP A 102 8.79 16.53 1.55
CA ASP A 102 8.48 17.69 2.39
C ASP A 102 7.36 17.39 3.40
N VAL A 103 6.31 16.68 2.97
CA VAL A 103 5.11 16.51 3.79
C VAL A 103 5.22 15.40 4.84
N LEU A 104 5.90 14.29 4.52
CA LEU A 104 5.98 13.13 5.44
C LEU A 104 6.64 13.46 6.77
N PRO A 105 7.76 14.22 6.84
CA PRO A 105 8.32 14.65 8.13
C PRO A 105 7.34 15.52 8.94
N ILE A 106 6.61 16.42 8.29
CA ILE A 106 5.62 17.27 8.96
C ILE A 106 4.49 16.41 9.54
N MET A 107 3.93 15.52 8.75
CA MET A 107 2.87 14.61 9.21
C MET A 107 3.36 13.66 10.32
N GLY A 108 4.62 13.19 10.21
CA GLY A 108 5.26 12.37 11.24
C GLY A 108 5.37 13.11 12.57
N ALA A 109 5.84 14.37 12.55
CA ALA A 109 5.92 15.21 13.75
C ALA A 109 4.56 15.43 14.44
N HIS A 110 3.45 15.27 13.72
CA HIS A 110 2.08 15.31 14.25
C HIS A 110 1.51 13.91 14.57
N GLY A 111 2.31 12.85 14.50
CA GLY A 111 1.87 11.47 14.75
C GLY A 111 0.88 10.93 13.72
N GLN A 112 0.84 11.53 12.52
CA GLN A 112 -0.10 11.18 11.44
C GLN A 112 0.46 10.19 10.43
N VAL A 113 1.70 9.74 10.61
CA VAL A 113 2.35 8.72 9.78
C VAL A 113 2.50 7.43 10.59
N ARG A 114 2.40 6.31 9.91
CA ARG A 114 2.82 4.99 10.38
C ARG A 114 3.62 4.32 9.28
N VAL A 115 4.82 3.89 9.60
CA VAL A 115 5.69 3.20 8.65
C VAL A 115 6.18 1.89 9.25
N GLY A 116 5.80 0.79 8.61
CA GLY A 116 6.35 -0.53 8.90
C GLY A 116 7.47 -0.84 7.93
N GLN A 117 8.55 -1.40 8.43
CA GLN A 117 9.71 -1.84 7.66
C GLN A 117 9.97 -3.31 7.95
N LEU A 118 10.07 -4.11 6.92
CA LEU A 118 10.55 -5.48 7.00
C LEU A 118 11.98 -5.50 6.46
N ARG A 119 12.93 -5.84 7.33
CA ARG A 119 14.35 -5.85 7.00
C ARG A 119 14.93 -7.25 7.14
N GLY A 120 15.89 -7.56 6.32
CA GLY A 120 16.68 -8.79 6.40
C GLY A 120 18.03 -8.57 5.76
N GLU A 121 19.07 -9.15 6.31
CA GLU A 121 20.47 -9.01 5.83
C GLU A 121 20.91 -7.54 5.69
N GLY A 122 20.39 -6.66 6.54
CA GLY A 122 20.67 -5.22 6.51
C GLY A 122 19.86 -4.42 5.47
N GLU A 123 19.08 -5.07 4.62
CA GLU A 123 18.31 -4.44 3.54
C GLU A 123 16.85 -4.21 3.91
N LEU A 124 16.24 -3.19 3.32
CA LEU A 124 14.79 -2.98 3.34
C LEU A 124 14.13 -3.93 2.32
N LEU A 125 13.43 -4.96 2.80
CA LEU A 125 12.78 -5.98 1.96
C LEU A 125 11.34 -5.62 1.59
N ALA A 126 10.66 -4.92 2.49
CA ALA A 126 9.33 -4.38 2.25
C ALA A 126 9.05 -3.21 3.19
N PHE A 127 8.18 -2.31 2.75
CA PHE A 127 7.64 -1.29 3.63
C PHE A 127 6.12 -1.17 3.45
N MET A 128 5.49 -0.66 4.50
CA MET A 128 4.12 -0.18 4.51
C MET A 128 4.13 1.26 4.99
N LEU A 129 3.73 2.21 4.15
CA LEU A 129 3.46 3.58 4.54
C LEU A 129 1.96 3.77 4.70
N ALA A 130 1.56 4.27 5.86
CA ALA A 130 0.17 4.49 6.20
C ALA A 130 -0.01 5.85 6.88
N PHE A 131 -1.22 6.38 6.83
CA PHE A 131 -1.61 7.58 7.53
C PHE A 131 -2.50 7.24 8.72
N TYR A 132 -2.34 7.97 9.81
CA TYR A 132 -3.13 7.78 11.01
C TYR A 132 -4.01 9.00 11.30
N TRP A 133 -5.29 8.76 11.51
CA TRP A 133 -6.23 9.80 11.89
C TRP A 133 -7.34 9.25 12.80
N GLN A 134 -7.49 9.81 13.98
CA GLN A 134 -8.57 9.50 14.93
C GLN A 134 -8.78 7.99 15.15
N GLY A 135 -7.71 7.25 15.37
CA GLY A 135 -7.76 5.81 15.63
C GLY A 135 -7.87 4.93 14.38
N VAL A 136 -7.95 5.51 13.18
CA VAL A 136 -7.96 4.77 11.92
C VAL A 136 -6.59 4.87 11.26
N VAL A 137 -6.08 3.73 10.79
CA VAL A 137 -4.84 3.64 10.02
C VAL A 137 -5.17 3.34 8.56
N TYR A 138 -4.83 4.24 7.68
CA TYR A 138 -5.07 4.16 6.24
C TYR A 138 -3.81 3.65 5.55
N THR A 139 -3.79 2.38 5.11
CA THR A 139 -2.65 1.80 4.40
C THR A 139 -2.56 2.39 3.00
N TRP A 140 -1.53 3.20 2.76
CA TRP A 140 -1.47 3.95 1.50
C TRP A 140 -0.56 3.34 0.45
N ASN A 141 0.68 3.00 0.83
CA ASN A 141 1.67 2.49 -0.13
C ASN A 141 2.45 1.33 0.48
N THR A 142 2.49 0.23 -0.25
CA THR A 142 3.24 -0.96 0.14
C THR A 142 4.09 -1.42 -1.03
N GLN A 143 5.38 -1.55 -0.78
CA GLN A 143 6.31 -2.10 -1.77
C GLN A 143 7.11 -3.23 -1.15
N TYR A 144 7.64 -4.10 -2.00
CA TYR A 144 8.56 -5.16 -1.59
C TYR A 144 9.64 -5.40 -2.65
N LYS A 145 10.77 -5.92 -2.21
CA LYS A 145 11.91 -6.20 -3.07
C LYS A 145 11.63 -7.44 -3.95
N PRO A 146 11.61 -7.32 -5.28
CA PRO A 146 11.23 -8.41 -6.19
C PRO A 146 12.08 -9.66 -6.05
N SER A 147 13.38 -9.51 -5.78
CA SER A 147 14.31 -10.64 -5.56
C SER A 147 13.91 -11.54 -4.39
N TYR A 148 13.15 -11.03 -3.43
CA TYR A 148 12.63 -11.76 -2.27
C TYR A 148 11.16 -12.20 -2.41
N ALA A 149 10.56 -12.07 -3.59
CA ALA A 149 9.16 -12.40 -3.84
C ALA A 149 8.76 -13.81 -3.37
N SER A 150 9.69 -14.80 -3.44
CA SER A 150 9.46 -16.17 -2.99
C SER A 150 9.12 -16.28 -1.50
N TYR A 151 9.53 -15.30 -0.67
CA TYR A 151 9.22 -15.21 0.75
C TYR A 151 7.94 -14.41 1.04
N SER A 152 7.31 -13.83 0.02
CA SER A 152 6.11 -13.00 0.15
C SER A 152 6.26 -11.86 1.16
N PRO A 153 7.32 -11.01 1.06
CA PRO A 153 7.63 -10.02 2.08
C PRO A 153 6.52 -8.99 2.28
N GLY A 154 5.75 -8.65 1.25
CA GLY A 154 4.58 -7.78 1.40
C GLY A 154 3.48 -8.37 2.29
N ARG A 155 3.26 -9.69 2.24
CA ARG A 155 2.31 -10.38 3.13
C ARG A 155 2.84 -10.43 4.56
N LEU A 156 4.10 -10.77 4.75
CA LEU A 156 4.73 -10.80 6.07
C LEU A 156 4.73 -9.39 6.70
N MET A 157 5.03 -8.38 5.92
CA MET A 157 4.93 -6.97 6.33
C MET A 157 3.52 -6.64 6.82
N LEU A 158 2.48 -6.96 6.04
CA LEU A 158 1.12 -6.64 6.42
C LEU A 158 0.67 -7.36 7.70
N VAL A 159 1.11 -8.61 7.91
CA VAL A 159 0.85 -9.36 9.16
C VAL A 159 1.45 -8.63 10.36
N ARG A 160 2.72 -8.26 10.30
CA ARG A 160 3.39 -7.55 11.40
C ARG A 160 2.85 -6.14 11.61
N PHE A 161 2.55 -5.46 10.52
CA PHE A 161 1.94 -4.13 10.59
C PHE A 161 0.55 -4.17 11.26
N ALA A 162 -0.29 -5.14 10.90
CA ALA A 162 -1.60 -5.30 11.51
C ALA A 162 -1.50 -5.67 12.99
N GLU A 163 -0.64 -6.63 13.36
CA GLU A 163 -0.36 -7.01 14.74
C GLU A 163 -0.02 -5.78 15.59
N GLN A 164 0.86 -4.91 15.10
CA GLN A 164 1.23 -3.69 15.81
C GLN A 164 0.03 -2.74 15.98
N ARG A 165 -0.84 -2.62 14.97
CA ARG A 165 -2.05 -1.77 15.08
C ARG A 165 -3.05 -2.29 16.11
N PHE A 166 -3.18 -3.62 16.27
CA PHE A 166 -3.93 -4.21 17.36
C PHE A 166 -3.31 -3.86 18.72
N ASN A 167 -2.00 -4.00 18.86
CA ASN A 167 -1.27 -3.70 20.10
C ASN A 167 -1.36 -2.22 20.50
N GLU A 168 -1.43 -1.31 19.52
CA GLU A 168 -1.63 0.13 19.76
C GLU A 168 -3.08 0.50 20.12
N GLY A 169 -4.01 -0.44 19.98
CA GLY A 169 -5.43 -0.17 20.22
C GLY A 169 -6.05 0.76 19.17
N CYS A 170 -5.57 0.70 17.93
CA CYS A 170 -6.23 1.36 16.81
C CYS A 170 -7.66 0.84 16.67
N ARG A 171 -8.56 1.68 16.13
CA ARG A 171 -9.96 1.27 15.92
C ARG A 171 -10.17 0.50 14.62
N GLU A 172 -9.33 0.79 13.64
CA GLU A 172 -9.56 0.30 12.28
C GLU A 172 -8.27 0.34 11.46
N LEU A 173 -8.11 -0.65 10.60
CA LEU A 173 -7.13 -0.68 9.52
C LEU A 173 -7.88 -0.59 8.18
N ASP A 174 -7.79 0.56 7.51
CA ASP A 174 -8.42 0.79 6.21
C ASP A 174 -7.41 0.47 5.10
N PHE A 175 -7.75 -0.52 4.25
CA PHE A 175 -6.90 -0.95 3.13
C PHE A 175 -7.00 -0.02 1.92
N MET A 176 -7.66 1.12 2.07
CA MET A 176 -7.86 2.09 1.02
C MET A 176 -8.61 1.51 -0.19
N ARG A 177 -8.67 2.29 -1.25
CA ARG A 177 -9.38 1.90 -2.48
C ARG A 177 -8.73 0.73 -3.20
N GLY A 178 -9.56 -0.13 -3.78
CA GLY A 178 -9.13 -1.28 -4.59
C GLY A 178 -9.70 -2.59 -4.09
N GLU A 179 -9.95 -3.50 -5.01
CA GLU A 179 -10.55 -4.80 -4.74
C GLU A 179 -9.52 -5.93 -4.93
N GLU A 180 -8.27 -5.66 -4.61
CA GLU A 180 -7.22 -6.66 -4.67
C GLU A 180 -7.55 -7.80 -3.72
N ARG A 181 -7.50 -9.02 -4.26
CA ARG A 181 -7.95 -10.24 -3.56
C ARG A 181 -7.37 -10.38 -2.15
N TYR A 182 -6.10 -10.01 -1.97
CA TYR A 182 -5.44 -10.17 -0.68
C TYR A 182 -6.11 -9.38 0.46
N LYS A 183 -6.81 -8.27 0.16
CA LYS A 183 -7.50 -7.45 1.17
C LYS A 183 -8.67 -8.22 1.78
N PHE A 184 -9.33 -9.05 0.98
CA PHE A 184 -10.46 -9.88 1.39
C PHE A 184 -10.04 -11.16 2.13
N ASP A 185 -8.75 -11.47 2.18
CA ASP A 185 -8.23 -12.47 3.10
C ASP A 185 -8.30 -12.00 4.57
N TRP A 186 -8.42 -10.67 4.81
CA TRP A 186 -8.41 -10.03 6.11
C TRP A 186 -9.79 -9.66 6.63
N THR A 187 -10.71 -9.33 5.74
CA THR A 187 -12.00 -8.78 6.12
C THR A 187 -13.05 -8.96 5.03
N SER A 188 -14.30 -9.05 5.44
CA SER A 188 -15.46 -8.94 4.55
C SER A 188 -16.10 -7.54 4.58
N HIS A 189 -15.62 -6.65 5.46
CA HIS A 189 -16.14 -5.29 5.55
C HIS A 189 -15.56 -4.40 4.45
N PHE A 190 -16.40 -3.58 3.87
CA PHE A 190 -15.96 -2.57 2.90
C PHE A 190 -16.88 -1.36 2.90
N ARG A 191 -16.32 -0.22 2.50
CA ARG A 191 -17.04 1.00 2.15
C ARG A 191 -17.03 1.17 0.66
N THR A 192 -18.06 1.82 0.12
CA THR A 192 -18.06 2.24 -1.29
C THR A 192 -17.83 3.74 -1.32
N ASN A 193 -16.74 4.16 -1.96
CA ASN A 193 -16.50 5.57 -2.18
C ASN A 193 -17.46 6.13 -3.23
N LEU A 194 -17.84 7.40 -3.02
CA LEU A 194 -18.63 8.16 -3.96
C LEU A 194 -17.77 9.30 -4.52
N ALA A 195 -17.85 9.52 -5.81
CA ALA A 195 -17.26 10.68 -6.46
C ALA A 195 -18.36 11.61 -6.94
N LEU A 196 -18.26 12.87 -6.56
CA LEU A 196 -19.09 13.93 -7.11
C LEU A 196 -18.38 14.52 -8.34
N ARG A 197 -19.03 14.42 -9.48
CA ARG A 197 -18.59 15.14 -10.68
C ARG A 197 -19.52 16.33 -10.89
N SER A 198 -19.03 17.52 -10.60
CA SER A 198 -19.68 18.75 -11.06
C SER A 198 -19.36 18.89 -12.55
N GLY A 199 -20.39 19.08 -13.38
CA GLY A 199 -20.18 19.38 -14.79
C GLY A 199 -19.41 20.69 -14.92
N ALA A 200 -18.12 20.66 -15.22
CA ALA A 200 -17.48 21.78 -15.86
C ALA A 200 -18.14 21.93 -17.23
N VAL A 201 -18.76 23.09 -17.47
CA VAL A 201 -19.12 23.48 -18.83
C VAL A 201 -17.85 23.33 -19.66
N ALA A 202 -17.84 22.41 -20.60
CA ALA A 202 -16.75 22.28 -21.54
C ALA A 202 -16.70 23.59 -22.34
N ILE A 203 -15.79 24.47 -21.97
CA ILE A 203 -15.36 25.55 -22.86
C ILE A 203 -14.73 24.81 -24.03
N GLY A 204 -15.41 24.87 -25.18
CA GLY A 204 -15.21 24.07 -26.36
C GLY A 204 -13.74 23.73 -26.67
N THR A 205 -13.40 22.50 -26.53
CA THR A 205 -12.32 21.92 -27.31
C THR A 205 -12.93 21.44 -28.62
N THR A 206 -12.61 22.14 -29.68
CA THR A 206 -12.90 21.76 -31.07
C THR A 206 -12.49 20.28 -31.24
N PRO A 207 -13.38 19.41 -31.77
CA PRO A 207 -13.00 18.02 -32.01
C PRO A 207 -11.83 17.99 -32.99
N SER A 208 -10.74 17.37 -32.59
CA SER A 208 -9.62 17.05 -33.46
C SER A 208 -10.17 16.28 -34.66
N ARG A 209 -9.91 16.87 -35.85
CA ARG A 209 -10.28 16.37 -37.15
C ARG A 209 -9.79 14.93 -37.29
N ALA A 210 -10.71 13.97 -37.48
CA ALA A 210 -10.39 12.60 -37.85
C ALA A 210 -9.48 12.60 -39.08
N GLU A 211 -8.34 11.94 -38.98
CA GLU A 211 -7.52 11.63 -40.16
C GLU A 211 -8.32 10.66 -41.07
N PRO A 212 -8.30 10.88 -42.38
CA PRO A 212 -8.99 9.98 -43.29
C PRO A 212 -8.21 8.65 -43.40
N ASP A 213 -8.99 7.58 -43.24
CA ASP A 213 -8.64 6.19 -43.48
C ASP A 213 -7.98 6.04 -44.89
N ARG A 214 -6.70 5.64 -44.92
CA ARG A 214 -6.02 5.23 -46.16
C ARG A 214 -6.04 3.71 -46.26
N THR A 215 -7.18 3.15 -46.53
CA THR A 215 -7.26 1.84 -47.17
C THR A 215 -7.61 2.06 -48.64
N ASN A 216 -6.70 1.64 -49.48
CA ASN A 216 -6.85 0.98 -50.76
C ASN A 216 -5.86 1.49 -51.82
N GLY A 217 -5.19 0.57 -52.42
CA GLY A 217 -4.43 0.71 -53.65
C GLY A 217 -3.56 -0.50 -53.91
N ALA A 218 -4.17 -1.54 -54.39
CA ALA A 218 -3.49 -2.70 -54.94
C ALA A 218 -2.60 -2.31 -56.12
N CYS A 219 -1.44 -2.93 -56.22
CA CYS A 219 -0.88 -3.69 -57.36
C CYS A 219 0.39 -4.37 -56.92
#